data_741d76c64e09ab8f79a0422297a154da
#
_entry.id   741d76c64e09ab8f79a0422297a154da
#
_cell.length_a   1.000
_cell.length_b   1.000
_cell.length_c   1.000
_cell.angle_alpha   90.00
_cell.angle_beta   90.00
_cell.angle_gamma   90.00
#
_symmetry.space_group_name_H-M   'P 1'
#
loop_
_entity.id
_entity.type
_entity.pdbx_description
1 polymer ?
#
loop_
_entity_poly.entity_id
_entity_poly.type
_entity_poly.pdbx_seq_one_letter_code
_entity_poly.pdbx_strand_id
1 'polypeptide(L)'
;QVAKWAKAFDMRVICYDPSVCRARAMVCEVELMDLVDVLVLSDFVTIHVPLNEETRGLINKDNLSLMRQGAFLVNTAEPEVCDLDAVVQALAEGRLGGVAMDFPGGHEAAREKLAASPRAIITANQAAATAEARVGTAQEVVAEMLTYCQTGYSKNAINIPLLKESQRNAMQSARRLALTLGDFIGQLVTKPLETVTITYCG
;
A
#
# COMPACT_ATOMS: atom_id res chain seq x y z
N GLN A 1 -3.70 -7.61 0.73
CA GLN A 1 -3.93 -8.78 1.60
C GLN A 1 -4.86 -8.44 2.77
N VAL A 2 -4.54 -7.43 3.60
CA VAL A 2 -5.38 -7.02 4.76
C VAL A 2 -6.82 -6.73 4.33
N ALA A 3 -7.02 -5.91 3.28
CA ALA A 3 -8.35 -5.61 2.76
C ALA A 3 -9.13 -6.87 2.35
N LYS A 4 -8.46 -7.84 1.72
CA LYS A 4 -9.08 -9.12 1.34
C LYS A 4 -9.56 -9.90 2.56
N TRP A 5 -8.76 -9.96 3.62
CA TRP A 5 -9.14 -10.64 4.86
C TRP A 5 -10.24 -9.91 5.61
N ALA A 6 -10.15 -8.58 5.72
CA ALA A 6 -11.19 -7.78 6.35
C ALA A 6 -12.57 -7.98 5.69
N LYS A 7 -12.60 -8.03 4.36
CA LYS A 7 -13.83 -8.33 3.62
C LYS A 7 -14.38 -9.74 3.86
N ALA A 8 -13.51 -10.72 4.06
CA ALA A 8 -13.94 -12.08 4.39
C ALA A 8 -14.64 -12.15 5.76
N PHE A 9 -14.47 -11.12 6.60
CA PHE A 9 -15.20 -10.90 7.85
C PHE A 9 -16.36 -9.91 7.70
N ASP A 10 -16.82 -9.64 6.47
CA ASP A 10 -17.89 -8.68 6.15
C ASP A 10 -17.62 -7.24 6.63
N MET A 11 -16.35 -6.86 6.78
CA MET A 11 -15.99 -5.50 7.15
C MET A 11 -16.06 -4.58 5.92
N ARG A 12 -16.59 -3.37 6.10
CA ARG A 12 -16.43 -2.28 5.13
C ARG A 12 -14.97 -1.83 5.13
N VAL A 13 -14.34 -1.84 3.98
CA VAL A 13 -12.94 -1.42 3.84
C VAL A 13 -12.88 -0.10 3.08
N ILE A 14 -12.42 0.94 3.76
CA ILE A 14 -12.13 2.26 3.21
C ILE A 14 -10.62 2.48 3.23
N CYS A 15 -10.10 3.28 2.31
CA CYS A 15 -8.65 3.44 2.13
C CYS A 15 -8.31 4.88 1.77
N TYR A 16 -7.27 5.41 2.39
CA TYR A 16 -6.56 6.61 1.95
C TYR A 16 -5.23 6.21 1.31
N ASP A 17 -5.04 6.58 0.07
CA ASP A 17 -3.76 6.43 -0.64
C ASP A 17 -3.69 7.49 -1.76
N PRO A 18 -2.87 8.54 -1.62
CA PRO A 18 -2.77 9.62 -2.60
C PRO A 18 -2.16 9.18 -3.93
N SER A 19 -1.44 8.06 -3.94
CA SER A 19 -0.73 7.55 -5.12
C SER A 19 -1.51 6.49 -5.89
N VAL A 20 -2.59 5.95 -5.31
CA VAL A 20 -3.33 4.87 -5.94
C VAL A 20 -4.34 5.41 -6.96
N CYS A 21 -4.36 4.84 -8.16
CA CYS A 21 -5.41 5.16 -9.13
C CYS A 21 -6.73 4.45 -8.80
N ARG A 22 -7.85 5.08 -9.15
CA ARG A 22 -9.20 4.52 -8.93
C ARG A 22 -9.37 3.11 -9.49
N ALA A 23 -8.76 2.82 -10.64
CA ALA A 23 -8.83 1.49 -11.24
C ALA A 23 -8.24 0.40 -10.35
N ARG A 24 -7.15 0.69 -9.64
CA ARG A 24 -6.54 -0.25 -8.68
C ARG A 24 -7.40 -0.44 -7.44
N ALA A 25 -7.97 0.63 -6.92
CA ALA A 25 -8.90 0.56 -5.80
C ALA A 25 -10.13 -0.30 -6.14
N MET A 26 -10.68 -0.15 -7.35
CA MET A 26 -11.78 -0.99 -7.84
C MET A 26 -11.40 -2.48 -7.95
N VAL A 27 -10.18 -2.79 -8.42
CA VAL A 27 -9.69 -4.18 -8.46
C VAL A 27 -9.54 -4.79 -7.07
N CYS A 28 -9.12 -3.98 -6.10
CA CYS A 28 -9.04 -4.38 -4.69
C CYS A 28 -10.40 -4.29 -3.98
N GLU A 29 -11.42 -3.73 -4.67
CA GLU A 29 -12.77 -3.49 -4.16
C GLU A 29 -12.73 -2.70 -2.83
N VAL A 30 -11.89 -1.70 -2.73
CA VAL A 30 -11.82 -0.77 -1.59
C VAL A 30 -12.37 0.59 -1.99
N GLU A 31 -12.98 1.27 -1.04
CA GLU A 31 -13.52 2.62 -1.24
C GLU A 31 -12.43 3.64 -0.90
N LEU A 32 -12.06 4.49 -1.87
CA LEU A 32 -11.07 5.56 -1.64
C LEU A 32 -11.76 6.76 -1.01
N MET A 33 -11.13 7.27 0.05
CA MET A 33 -11.58 8.44 0.81
C MET A 33 -10.39 9.32 1.19
N ASP A 34 -10.67 10.54 1.63
CA ASP A 34 -9.68 11.41 2.23
C ASP A 34 -9.26 10.89 3.62
N LEU A 35 -8.06 11.27 4.08
CA LEU A 35 -7.52 10.80 5.36
C LEU A 35 -8.45 11.09 6.54
N VAL A 36 -9.05 12.29 6.56
CA VAL A 36 -9.99 12.70 7.62
C VAL A 36 -11.19 11.74 7.67
N ASP A 37 -11.78 11.43 6.53
CA ASP A 37 -12.93 10.52 6.46
C ASP A 37 -12.57 9.12 6.92
N VAL A 38 -11.38 8.62 6.50
CA VAL A 38 -10.88 7.32 6.96
C VAL A 38 -10.74 7.29 8.48
N LEU A 39 -10.19 8.34 9.10
CA LEU A 39 -10.01 8.39 10.55
C LEU A 39 -11.35 8.49 11.31
N VAL A 40 -12.26 9.33 10.81
CA VAL A 40 -13.58 9.56 11.46
C VAL A 40 -14.49 8.33 11.34
N LEU A 41 -14.43 7.59 10.24
CA LEU A 41 -15.38 6.50 9.96
C LEU A 41 -14.87 5.12 10.42
N SER A 42 -13.58 4.98 10.73
CA SER A 42 -12.99 3.67 11.03
C SER A 42 -13.12 3.27 12.50
N ASP A 43 -13.46 2.01 12.72
CA ASP A 43 -13.32 1.33 14.01
C ASP A 43 -11.91 0.74 14.18
N PHE A 44 -11.27 0.37 13.06
CA PHE A 44 -9.88 -0.11 12.98
C PHE A 44 -9.13 0.69 11.92
N VAL A 45 -8.02 1.32 12.29
CA VAL A 45 -7.09 1.98 11.38
C VAL A 45 -5.83 1.14 11.28
N THR A 46 -5.46 0.72 10.07
CA THR A 46 -4.23 -0.04 9.82
C THR A 46 -3.33 0.69 8.84
N ILE A 47 -2.04 0.80 9.17
CA ILE A 47 -1.05 1.61 8.46
C ILE A 47 -0.13 0.72 7.66
N HIS A 48 0.03 1.02 6.36
CA HIS A 48 0.85 0.28 5.39
C HIS A 48 1.63 1.19 4.44
N VAL A 49 1.84 2.45 4.82
CA VAL A 49 2.58 3.42 4.01
C VAL A 49 4.09 3.32 4.24
N PRO A 50 4.93 3.59 3.24
CA PRO A 50 6.36 3.73 3.46
C PRO A 50 6.64 5.01 4.26
N LEU A 51 7.73 5.02 5.04
CA LEU A 51 8.19 6.22 5.72
C LEU A 51 8.89 7.16 4.72
N ASN A 52 8.37 8.37 4.60
CA ASN A 52 8.94 9.47 3.83
C ASN A 52 8.58 10.81 4.49
N GLU A 53 8.92 11.93 3.86
CA GLU A 53 8.64 13.27 4.40
C GLU A 53 7.14 13.55 4.56
N GLU A 54 6.29 13.02 3.67
CA GLU A 54 4.84 13.21 3.70
C GLU A 54 4.13 12.31 4.72
N THR A 55 4.70 11.13 4.99
CA THR A 55 4.09 10.13 5.88
C THR A 55 4.65 10.16 7.29
N ARG A 56 5.77 10.85 7.52
CA ARG A 56 6.33 11.05 8.88
C ARG A 56 5.35 11.82 9.75
N GLY A 57 4.95 11.22 10.87
CA GLY A 57 3.96 11.82 11.77
C GLY A 57 2.56 11.97 11.15
N LEU A 58 2.24 11.16 10.15
CA LEU A 58 0.91 11.14 9.52
C LEU A 58 -0.19 10.93 10.56
N ILE A 59 0.05 10.08 11.55
CA ILE A 59 -0.85 9.89 12.69
C ILE A 59 -0.30 10.68 13.87
N ASN A 60 -0.61 11.95 13.89
CA ASN A 60 -0.27 12.89 14.95
C ASN A 60 -1.43 13.05 15.96
N LYS A 61 -1.23 13.92 16.95
CA LYS A 61 -2.22 14.20 18.01
C LYS A 61 -3.56 14.67 17.43
N ASP A 62 -3.54 15.54 16.41
CA ASP A 62 -4.75 16.09 15.81
C ASP A 62 -5.51 14.99 15.07
N ASN A 63 -4.81 14.20 14.29
CA ASN A 63 -5.41 13.07 13.54
C ASN A 63 -5.95 11.98 14.50
N LEU A 64 -5.25 11.68 15.58
CA LEU A 64 -5.74 10.77 16.63
C LEU A 64 -7.04 11.30 17.27
N SER A 65 -7.17 12.62 17.38
CA SER A 65 -8.38 13.24 17.93
C SER A 65 -9.60 13.07 17.03
N LEU A 66 -9.43 12.83 15.75
CA LEU A 66 -10.51 12.57 14.78
C LEU A 66 -11.02 11.13 14.83
N MET A 67 -10.19 10.19 15.27
CA MET A 67 -10.60 8.79 15.35
C MET A 67 -11.78 8.61 16.31
N ARG A 68 -12.59 7.59 16.06
CA ARG A 68 -13.69 7.23 16.95
C ARG A 68 -13.19 6.88 18.34
N GLN A 69 -13.96 7.24 19.34
CA GLN A 69 -13.70 6.82 20.72
C GLN A 69 -13.68 5.28 20.79
N GLY A 70 -12.59 4.72 21.29
CA GLY A 70 -12.43 3.28 21.40
C GLY A 70 -11.96 2.59 20.11
N ALA A 71 -11.62 3.34 19.05
CA ALA A 71 -11.04 2.79 17.84
C ALA A 71 -9.68 2.13 18.09
N PHE A 72 -9.31 1.20 17.21
CA PHE A 72 -8.05 0.47 17.29
C PHE A 72 -7.07 0.97 16.23
N LEU A 73 -5.80 1.12 16.62
CA LEU A 73 -4.71 1.51 15.73
C LEU A 73 -3.73 0.34 15.55
N VAL A 74 -3.48 -0.04 14.28
CA VAL A 74 -2.52 -1.09 13.94
C VAL A 74 -1.44 -0.50 13.04
N ASN A 75 -0.18 -0.52 13.47
CA ASN A 75 0.94 -0.06 12.67
C ASN A 75 1.97 -1.19 12.49
N THR A 76 2.05 -1.73 11.28
CA THR A 76 3.08 -2.68 10.83
C THR A 76 4.06 -2.05 9.84
N ALA A 77 3.97 -0.72 9.65
CA ALA A 77 4.94 0.11 8.96
C ALA A 77 5.94 0.69 9.97
N GLU A 78 6.76 1.66 9.53
CA GLU A 78 7.72 2.31 10.43
C GLU A 78 7.01 3.06 11.56
N PRO A 79 7.52 2.99 12.82
CA PRO A 79 6.90 3.65 13.96
C PRO A 79 6.76 5.16 13.80
N GLU A 80 7.68 5.80 13.10
CA GLU A 80 7.74 7.26 12.89
C GLU A 80 6.62 7.79 11.99
N VAL A 81 5.83 6.92 11.37
CA VAL A 81 4.57 7.32 10.72
C VAL A 81 3.56 7.82 11.76
N CYS A 82 3.74 7.42 13.01
CA CYS A 82 2.94 7.87 14.15
C CYS A 82 3.75 8.78 15.07
N ASP A 83 3.10 9.78 15.65
CA ASP A 83 3.58 10.45 16.86
C ASP A 83 3.39 9.48 18.04
N LEU A 84 4.48 8.83 18.44
CA LEU A 84 4.43 7.77 19.45
C LEU A 84 4.01 8.28 20.84
N ASP A 85 4.38 9.50 21.21
CA ASP A 85 3.96 10.08 22.48
C ASP A 85 2.46 10.37 22.48
N ALA A 86 1.92 10.87 21.36
CA ALA A 86 0.48 11.06 21.20
C ALA A 86 -0.29 9.73 21.23
N VAL A 87 0.26 8.67 20.62
CA VAL A 87 -0.35 7.32 20.66
C VAL A 87 -0.37 6.78 22.09
N VAL A 88 0.75 6.89 22.84
CA VAL A 88 0.84 6.49 24.24
C VAL A 88 -0.20 7.23 25.09
N GLN A 89 -0.32 8.54 24.91
CA GLN A 89 -1.30 9.38 25.61
C GLN A 89 -2.74 8.96 25.26
N ALA A 90 -3.06 8.83 23.99
CA ALA A 90 -4.40 8.45 23.52
C ALA A 90 -4.83 7.06 24.05
N LEU A 91 -3.89 6.11 24.15
CA LEU A 91 -4.16 4.81 24.74
C LEU A 91 -4.38 4.91 26.24
N ALA A 92 -3.55 5.68 26.96
CA ALA A 92 -3.68 5.88 28.40
C ALA A 92 -5.01 6.54 28.80
N GLU A 93 -5.43 7.55 28.03
CA GLU A 93 -6.70 8.27 28.23
C GLU A 93 -7.93 7.45 27.81
N GLY A 94 -7.74 6.26 27.21
CA GLY A 94 -8.82 5.42 26.73
C GLY A 94 -9.49 5.93 25.46
N ARG A 95 -8.88 6.88 24.77
CA ARG A 95 -9.35 7.35 23.47
C ARG A 95 -9.20 6.24 22.42
N LEU A 96 -8.04 5.57 22.40
CA LEU A 96 -7.87 4.33 21.66
C LEU A 96 -8.31 3.13 22.50
N GLY A 97 -9.08 2.24 21.88
CA GLY A 97 -9.49 0.95 22.47
C GLY A 97 -8.33 -0.02 22.59
N GLY A 98 -7.39 0.03 21.62
CA GLY A 98 -6.17 -0.75 21.62
C GLY A 98 -5.20 -0.30 20.55
N VAL A 99 -3.93 -0.71 20.70
CA VAL A 99 -2.84 -0.42 19.77
C VAL A 99 -2.07 -1.70 19.47
N ALA A 100 -1.76 -1.95 18.21
CA ALA A 100 -0.80 -2.97 17.80
C ALA A 100 0.32 -2.32 17.00
N MET A 101 1.57 -2.52 17.40
CA MET A 101 2.73 -1.93 16.73
C MET A 101 3.88 -2.92 16.61
N ASP A 102 4.51 -2.90 15.42
CA ASP A 102 5.73 -3.66 15.14
C ASP A 102 6.93 -2.71 15.16
N PHE A 103 7.87 -2.93 16.08
CA PHE A 103 9.04 -2.07 16.27
C PHE A 103 10.29 -2.73 15.71
N PRO A 104 10.96 -2.14 14.70
CA PRO A 104 12.20 -2.69 14.14
C PRO A 104 13.42 -2.51 15.04
N GLY A 105 13.30 -1.75 16.12
CA GLY A 105 14.35 -1.34 17.04
C GLY A 105 14.26 0.16 17.31
N GLY A 106 14.93 0.64 18.35
CA GLY A 106 14.78 2.03 18.79
C GLY A 106 13.43 2.28 19.48
N HIS A 107 13.19 3.53 19.84
CA HIS A 107 11.94 3.96 20.48
C HIS A 107 11.62 3.25 21.80
N GLU A 108 12.65 2.82 22.57
CA GLU A 108 12.51 1.99 23.77
C GLU A 108 11.53 2.60 24.77
N ALA A 109 11.58 3.90 24.99
CA ALA A 109 10.71 4.58 25.97
C ALA A 109 9.21 4.50 25.58
N ALA A 110 8.87 4.69 24.30
CA ALA A 110 7.50 4.56 23.82
C ALA A 110 7.06 3.09 23.83
N ARG A 111 7.94 2.19 23.38
CA ARG A 111 7.70 0.76 23.39
C ARG A 111 7.41 0.23 24.78
N GLU A 112 8.19 0.62 25.80
CA GLU A 112 7.99 0.21 27.19
C GLU A 112 6.66 0.73 27.74
N LYS A 113 6.33 2.00 27.51
CA LYS A 113 5.04 2.58 27.91
C LYS A 113 3.85 1.86 27.28
N LEU A 114 3.93 1.54 26.00
CA LEU A 114 2.88 0.79 25.31
C LEU A 114 2.79 -0.64 25.82
N ALA A 115 3.93 -1.34 25.95
CA ALA A 115 3.99 -2.72 26.45
C ALA A 115 3.46 -2.88 27.88
N ALA A 116 3.50 -1.84 28.68
CA ALA A 116 2.90 -1.83 30.03
C ALA A 116 1.36 -1.82 30.01
N SER A 117 0.75 -1.51 28.87
CA SER A 117 -0.72 -1.48 28.74
C SER A 117 -1.27 -2.85 28.31
N PRO A 118 -2.31 -3.38 28.99
CA PRO A 118 -2.97 -4.60 28.59
C PRO A 118 -3.76 -4.47 27.27
N ARG A 119 -3.90 -3.23 26.76
CA ARG A 119 -4.57 -2.91 25.49
C ARG A 119 -3.57 -2.70 24.34
N ALA A 120 -2.28 -3.04 24.54
CA ALA A 120 -1.28 -2.95 23.48
C ALA A 120 -0.71 -4.32 23.13
N ILE A 121 -0.49 -4.54 21.84
CA ILE A 121 0.24 -5.68 21.29
C ILE A 121 1.51 -5.12 20.64
N ILE A 122 2.66 -5.54 21.12
CA ILE A 122 3.95 -5.08 20.62
C ILE A 122 4.74 -6.27 20.09
N THR A 123 5.21 -6.16 18.86
CA THR A 123 6.10 -7.13 18.22
C THR A 123 7.44 -6.50 17.87
N ALA A 124 8.45 -7.32 17.62
CA ALA A 124 9.81 -6.87 17.36
C ALA A 124 10.20 -7.19 15.90
N ASN A 125 9.80 -6.31 14.99
CA ASN A 125 10.08 -6.41 13.54
C ASN A 125 9.69 -7.78 12.94
N GLN A 126 8.49 -8.23 13.27
CA GLN A 126 8.01 -9.54 12.81
C GLN A 126 7.39 -9.47 11.42
N ALA A 127 6.90 -8.30 10.97
CA ALA A 127 6.14 -8.17 9.74
C ALA A 127 6.90 -8.64 8.48
N ALA A 128 8.21 -8.39 8.41
CA ALA A 128 9.07 -8.78 7.28
C ALA A 128 10.10 -9.87 7.62
N ALA A 129 10.24 -10.24 8.88
CA ALA A 129 11.35 -11.09 9.37
C ALA A 129 10.99 -12.57 9.51
N THR A 130 9.72 -12.95 9.33
CA THR A 130 9.34 -14.36 9.43
C THR A 130 9.90 -15.20 8.27
N ALA A 131 10.19 -16.46 8.51
CA ALA A 131 10.68 -17.39 7.48
C ALA A 131 9.68 -17.50 6.32
N GLU A 132 8.39 -17.56 6.65
CA GLU A 132 7.29 -17.62 5.68
C GLU A 132 7.22 -16.37 4.79
N ALA A 133 7.36 -15.17 5.37
CA ALA A 133 7.34 -13.92 4.62
C ALA A 133 8.52 -13.86 3.64
N ARG A 134 9.72 -14.24 4.08
CA ARG A 134 10.93 -14.27 3.23
C ARG A 134 10.80 -15.26 2.08
N VAL A 135 10.35 -16.48 2.35
CA VAL A 135 10.15 -17.51 1.32
C VAL A 135 9.03 -17.10 0.38
N GLY A 136 7.91 -16.63 0.91
CA GLY A 136 6.76 -16.17 0.10
C GLY A 136 7.13 -15.03 -0.83
N THR A 137 7.84 -14.01 -0.33
CA THR A 137 8.33 -12.90 -1.15
C THR A 137 9.25 -13.37 -2.27
N ALA A 138 10.22 -14.25 -1.97
CA ALA A 138 11.12 -14.78 -2.97
C ALA A 138 10.37 -15.57 -4.06
N GLN A 139 9.43 -16.43 -3.66
CA GLN A 139 8.59 -17.19 -4.59
C GLN A 139 7.74 -16.29 -5.46
N GLU A 140 7.13 -15.24 -4.89
CA GLU A 140 6.30 -14.31 -5.65
C GLU A 140 7.12 -13.52 -6.68
N VAL A 141 8.31 -13.04 -6.30
CA VAL A 141 9.23 -12.34 -7.23
C VAL A 141 9.63 -13.26 -8.40
N VAL A 142 10.03 -14.50 -8.11
CA VAL A 142 10.40 -15.46 -9.18
C VAL A 142 9.21 -15.75 -10.09
N ALA A 143 8.03 -15.97 -9.54
CA ALA A 143 6.82 -16.22 -10.33
C ALA A 143 6.47 -15.03 -11.24
N GLU A 144 6.59 -13.80 -10.73
CA GLU A 144 6.38 -12.58 -11.52
C GLU A 144 7.43 -12.42 -12.63
N MET A 145 8.71 -12.71 -12.34
CA MET A 145 9.77 -12.69 -13.36
C MET A 145 9.51 -13.70 -14.48
N LEU A 146 9.14 -14.92 -14.13
CA LEU A 146 8.78 -15.95 -15.11
C LEU A 146 7.58 -15.53 -15.96
N THR A 147 6.55 -15.00 -15.32
CA THR A 147 5.36 -14.49 -16.02
C THR A 147 5.73 -13.37 -16.99
N TYR A 148 6.58 -12.44 -16.55
CA TYR A 148 7.05 -11.35 -17.41
C TYR A 148 7.87 -11.86 -18.59
N CYS A 149 8.78 -12.81 -18.39
CA CYS A 149 9.57 -13.40 -19.47
C CYS A 149 8.70 -14.11 -20.51
N GLN A 150 7.63 -14.78 -20.07
CA GLN A 150 6.73 -15.52 -20.95
C GLN A 150 5.71 -14.64 -21.67
N THR A 151 5.20 -13.61 -21.00
CA THR A 151 4.05 -12.84 -21.48
C THR A 151 4.36 -11.36 -21.76
N GLY A 152 5.51 -10.87 -21.29
CA GLY A 152 5.86 -9.45 -21.30
C GLY A 152 4.97 -8.60 -20.37
N TYR A 153 4.31 -9.23 -19.36
CA TYR A 153 3.41 -8.58 -18.44
C TYR A 153 3.70 -9.03 -16.98
N SER A 154 3.60 -8.09 -16.06
CA SER A 154 3.62 -8.36 -14.62
C SER A 154 2.42 -7.69 -13.97
N LYS A 155 1.69 -8.42 -13.14
CA LYS A 155 0.49 -7.91 -12.43
C LYS A 155 0.83 -6.90 -11.34
N ASN A 156 2.08 -6.93 -10.85
CA ASN A 156 2.58 -6.07 -9.78
C ASN A 156 3.49 -4.94 -10.28
N ALA A 157 3.58 -4.73 -11.60
CA ALA A 157 4.40 -3.66 -12.17
C ALA A 157 3.89 -2.27 -11.73
N ILE A 158 4.80 -1.43 -11.25
CA ILE A 158 4.49 -0.06 -10.79
C ILE A 158 4.36 0.91 -11.97
N ASN A 159 5.08 0.64 -13.04
CA ASN A 159 5.22 1.49 -14.22
C ASN A 159 4.41 1.03 -15.44
N ILE A 160 3.57 0.03 -15.27
CA ILE A 160 2.67 -0.48 -16.31
C ILE A 160 1.24 -0.40 -15.79
N PRO A 161 0.28 0.16 -16.57
CA PRO A 161 -1.12 0.19 -16.18
C PRO A 161 -1.67 -1.21 -15.89
N LEU A 162 -2.41 -1.35 -14.78
CA LEU A 162 -3.12 -2.57 -14.45
C LEU A 162 -4.29 -2.76 -15.41
N LEU A 163 -4.17 -3.75 -16.27
CA LEU A 163 -5.23 -4.16 -17.20
C LEU A 163 -5.85 -5.47 -16.73
N LYS A 164 -7.17 -5.56 -16.78
CA LYS A 164 -7.87 -6.84 -16.63
C LYS A 164 -7.44 -7.79 -17.74
N GLU A 165 -7.48 -9.09 -17.49
CA GLU A 165 -7.06 -10.10 -18.46
C GLU A 165 -7.81 -9.99 -19.81
N SER A 166 -9.12 -9.70 -19.75
CA SER A 166 -9.93 -9.43 -20.95
C SER A 166 -9.45 -8.22 -21.74
N GLN A 167 -9.04 -7.16 -21.07
CA GLN A 167 -8.50 -5.95 -21.70
C GLN A 167 -7.11 -6.22 -22.31
N ARG A 168 -6.27 -7.01 -21.63
CA ARG A 168 -4.95 -7.42 -22.18
C ARG A 168 -5.10 -8.18 -23.47
N ASN A 169 -6.00 -9.16 -23.50
CA ASN A 169 -6.24 -9.96 -24.69
C ASN A 169 -6.74 -9.11 -25.85
N ALA A 170 -7.66 -8.18 -25.60
CA ALA A 170 -8.14 -7.24 -26.61
C ALA A 170 -7.04 -6.30 -27.13
N MET A 171 -6.11 -5.88 -26.26
CA MET A 171 -5.02 -4.97 -26.61
C MET A 171 -3.79 -5.67 -27.20
N GLN A 172 -3.73 -7.00 -27.21
CA GLN A 172 -2.54 -7.74 -27.66
C GLN A 172 -2.19 -7.44 -29.14
N SER A 173 -3.18 -7.33 -29.98
CA SER A 173 -3.01 -6.98 -31.41
C SER A 173 -2.49 -5.56 -31.58
N ALA A 174 -3.05 -4.60 -30.84
CA ALA A 174 -2.62 -3.20 -30.86
C ALA A 174 -1.18 -3.05 -30.33
N ARG A 175 -0.83 -3.77 -29.26
CA ARG A 175 0.54 -3.81 -28.73
C ARG A 175 1.52 -4.36 -29.76
N ARG A 176 1.18 -5.46 -30.43
CA ARG A 176 2.04 -6.05 -31.44
C ARG A 176 2.26 -5.09 -32.61
N LEU A 177 1.20 -4.43 -33.06
CA LEU A 177 1.30 -3.40 -34.09
C LEU A 177 2.19 -2.24 -33.68
N ALA A 178 2.02 -1.72 -32.45
CA ALA A 178 2.82 -0.62 -31.93
C ALA A 178 4.31 -0.99 -31.84
N LEU A 179 4.64 -2.21 -31.41
CA LEU A 179 6.03 -2.70 -31.38
C LEU A 179 6.61 -2.76 -32.79
N THR A 180 5.88 -3.35 -33.75
CA THR A 180 6.33 -3.46 -35.16
C THR A 180 6.56 -2.06 -35.78
N LEU A 181 5.65 -1.11 -35.53
CA LEU A 181 5.80 0.27 -35.99
C LEU A 181 6.98 0.97 -35.35
N GLY A 182 7.19 0.76 -34.04
CA GLY A 182 8.34 1.31 -33.32
C GLY A 182 9.67 0.79 -33.86
N ASP A 183 9.77 -0.50 -34.07
CA ASP A 183 10.95 -1.14 -34.68
C ASP A 183 11.21 -0.62 -36.10
N PHE A 184 10.17 -0.47 -36.92
CA PHE A 184 10.27 0.06 -38.27
C PHE A 184 10.75 1.52 -38.27
N ILE A 185 10.16 2.38 -37.45
CA ILE A 185 10.57 3.79 -37.30
C ILE A 185 12.00 3.87 -36.79
N GLY A 186 12.37 3.04 -35.81
CA GLY A 186 13.72 2.98 -35.25
C GLY A 186 14.80 2.66 -36.28
N GLN A 187 14.46 1.87 -37.31
CA GLN A 187 15.38 1.57 -38.40
C GLN A 187 15.52 2.70 -39.43
N LEU A 188 14.50 3.56 -39.55
CA LEU A 188 14.51 4.70 -40.48
C LEU A 188 15.14 5.98 -39.86
N VAL A 189 15.14 6.08 -38.57
CA VAL A 189 15.63 7.27 -37.87
C VAL A 189 17.12 7.13 -37.58
N THR A 190 17.91 7.98 -38.21
CA THR A 190 19.38 8.00 -38.05
C THR A 190 19.88 9.07 -37.09
N LYS A 191 19.00 9.92 -36.55
CA LYS A 191 19.32 11.01 -35.62
C LYS A 191 18.57 10.84 -34.31
N PRO A 192 19.06 11.37 -33.17
CA PRO A 192 18.31 11.38 -31.93
C PRO A 192 16.95 12.06 -32.12
N LEU A 193 15.89 11.42 -31.60
CA LEU A 193 14.54 11.96 -31.64
C LEU A 193 14.37 12.94 -30.46
N GLU A 194 13.90 14.15 -30.75
CA GLU A 194 13.54 15.14 -29.72
C GLU A 194 12.11 14.94 -29.21
N THR A 195 11.23 14.48 -30.07
CA THR A 195 9.81 14.28 -29.73
C THR A 195 9.22 13.14 -30.50
N VAL A 196 8.41 12.31 -29.84
CA VAL A 196 7.57 11.26 -30.46
C VAL A 196 6.13 11.51 -30.06
N THR A 197 5.24 11.65 -31.05
CA THR A 197 3.81 11.76 -30.82
C THR A 197 3.12 10.49 -31.29
N ILE A 198 2.38 9.84 -30.39
CA ILE A 198 1.58 8.65 -30.72
C ILE A 198 0.11 9.03 -30.66
N THR A 199 -0.58 8.93 -31.77
CA THR A 199 -2.02 9.16 -31.85
C THR A 199 -2.72 7.83 -32.03
N TYR A 200 -3.63 7.51 -31.12
CA TYR A 200 -4.49 6.33 -31.18
C TYR A 200 -5.93 6.78 -31.46
N CYS A 201 -6.50 6.23 -32.53
CA CYS A 201 -7.89 6.42 -32.90
C CYS A 201 -8.57 5.04 -32.94
N GLY A 202 -9.55 4.82 -32.08
CA GLY A 202 -10.30 3.56 -32.00
C GLY A 202 -11.63 3.75 -31.32
#